data_3d7ac6f894272831b001b909fd04cdc9
#
_entry.id   3d7ac6f894272831b001b909fd04cdc9
#
_cell.length_a   1.000
_cell.length_b   1.000
_cell.length_c   1.000
_cell.angle_alpha   90.00
_cell.angle_beta   90.00
_cell.angle_gamma   90.00
#
_symmetry.space_group_name_H-M   'P 1'
#
loop_
_entity.id
_entity.type
_entity.pdbx_description
1 polymer ?
#
loop_
_entity_poly.entity_id
_entity_poly.type
_entity_poly.pdbx_seq_one_letter_code
_entity_poly.pdbx_strand_id
1 'polypeptide(L)'
;MRELSRRLVIPLFIIATCISIPLSIPWKALAADDEPLNKEQIKQFLQTADIIKSRPSPRGITHPLRLTLSNGTITHDASFQPIDEHKPKMDLGNGKIETDFVDSYKYNIAAYQIAELLGVDYMLPVYVERKWEGKTGSLSWWLPVKMDDAERFEKKIEPPDADKWNQQMFRIRVFDELVYDTDPNLTNVLIGQDWTVWRVDFSRAFRKSKELRGEKNLVKCDRQLFEKLKTLKADEVAEKTKRYLTKDEVNGVMARRDKIVAKFQSLIAQKGEKEILY
;
A
#
# COMPACT_ATOMS: atom_id res chain seq x y z
N MET A 1 -56.57 -53.23 83.31
CA MET A 1 -57.16 -53.58 82.04
C MET A 1 -57.46 -52.28 81.30
N ARG A 2 -56.55 -51.74 80.59
CA ARG A 2 -56.72 -50.68 79.58
C ARG A 2 -55.54 -50.77 78.61
N GLU A 3 -55.81 -51.19 77.41
CA GLU A 3 -54.87 -51.18 76.33
C GLU A 3 -54.59 -49.73 75.84
N LEU A 4 -53.35 -49.39 75.82
CA LEU A 4 -52.91 -48.15 75.20
C LEU A 4 -52.41 -48.44 73.75
N SER A 5 -53.22 -48.08 72.76
CA SER A 5 -52.83 -48.12 71.35
C SER A 5 -51.82 -47.03 71.10
N ARG A 6 -50.61 -47.43 70.73
CA ARG A 6 -49.56 -46.49 70.19
C ARG A 6 -49.81 -46.22 68.73
N ARG A 7 -50.19 -44.99 68.44
CA ARG A 7 -50.19 -44.50 67.02
C ARG A 7 -48.75 -44.18 66.59
N LEU A 8 -48.34 -44.90 65.56
CA LEU A 8 -47.05 -44.65 64.88
C LEU A 8 -47.21 -43.46 63.97
N VAL A 9 -46.47 -42.35 64.24
CA VAL A 9 -46.40 -41.19 63.38
C VAL A 9 -45.13 -41.36 62.47
N ILE A 10 -45.34 -41.56 61.20
CA ILE A 10 -44.26 -41.62 60.21
C ILE A 10 -43.99 -40.20 59.71
N PRO A 11 -42.78 -39.64 59.86
CA PRO A 11 -42.47 -38.34 59.28
C PRO A 11 -42.21 -38.49 57.74
N LEU A 12 -42.98 -37.78 56.97
CA LEU A 12 -42.82 -37.68 55.52
C LEU A 12 -41.60 -36.80 55.21
N PHE A 13 -40.48 -37.41 54.84
CA PHE A 13 -39.30 -36.68 54.36
C PHE A 13 -39.56 -36.29 52.87
N ILE A 14 -39.79 -35.00 52.61
CA ILE A 14 -39.79 -34.43 51.28
C ILE A 14 -38.33 -34.23 50.86
N ILE A 15 -37.82 -35.10 49.99
CA ILE A 15 -36.53 -34.95 49.36
C ILE A 15 -36.71 -33.96 48.19
N ALA A 16 -36.30 -32.70 48.42
CA ALA A 16 -36.19 -31.71 47.37
C ALA A 16 -34.95 -32.04 46.50
N THR A 17 -35.13 -32.70 45.37
CA THR A 17 -34.10 -32.90 44.37
C THR A 17 -33.86 -31.58 43.65
N CYS A 18 -32.81 -30.83 44.01
CA CYS A 18 -32.28 -29.71 43.23
C CYS A 18 -31.68 -30.28 41.95
N ILE A 19 -32.43 -30.21 40.87
CA ILE A 19 -31.89 -30.42 39.51
C ILE A 19 -31.10 -29.18 39.13
N SER A 20 -29.77 -29.20 39.36
CA SER A 20 -28.83 -28.24 38.80
C SER A 20 -28.67 -28.53 37.30
N ILE A 21 -29.38 -27.78 36.46
CA ILE A 21 -29.16 -27.75 35.01
C ILE A 21 -27.84 -26.99 34.81
N PRO A 22 -26.78 -27.62 34.28
CA PRO A 22 -25.61 -26.88 33.87
C PRO A 22 -26.01 -26.04 32.66
N LEU A 23 -26.08 -24.70 32.81
CA LEU A 23 -26.12 -23.78 31.71
C LEU A 23 -24.76 -23.85 31.01
N SER A 24 -24.57 -24.86 30.14
CA SER A 24 -23.49 -24.82 29.16
C SER A 24 -23.89 -23.83 28.08
N ILE A 25 -23.54 -22.54 28.30
CA ILE A 25 -23.48 -21.58 27.23
C ILE A 25 -22.43 -22.12 26.26
N PRO A 26 -22.79 -22.50 25.05
CA PRO A 26 -21.76 -22.83 24.07
C PRO A 26 -20.97 -21.54 23.84
N TRP A 27 -19.73 -21.51 24.33
CA TRP A 27 -18.75 -20.55 23.86
C TRP A 27 -18.52 -20.85 22.38
N LYS A 28 -19.38 -20.32 21.54
CA LYS A 28 -19.03 -20.09 20.15
C LYS A 28 -17.89 -19.09 20.20
N ALA A 29 -16.65 -19.58 20.21
CA ALA A 29 -15.55 -18.80 19.76
C ALA A 29 -15.99 -18.30 18.38
N LEU A 30 -16.34 -17.02 18.28
CA LEU A 30 -16.34 -16.31 17.03
C LEU A 30 -14.89 -16.46 16.54
N ALA A 31 -14.66 -17.43 15.67
CA ALA A 31 -13.56 -17.33 14.75
C ALA A 31 -13.77 -15.96 14.11
N ALA A 32 -12.91 -15.00 14.44
CA ALA A 32 -12.83 -13.77 13.69
C ALA A 32 -12.65 -14.23 12.24
N ASP A 33 -13.60 -13.92 11.37
CA ASP A 33 -13.45 -14.13 9.95
C ASP A 33 -12.13 -13.45 9.59
N ASP A 34 -11.14 -14.25 9.17
CA ASP A 34 -9.84 -13.80 8.67
C ASP A 34 -10.01 -13.16 7.28
N GLU A 35 -11.02 -12.28 7.13
CA GLU A 35 -11.09 -11.47 5.94
C GLU A 35 -9.91 -10.50 5.91
N PRO A 36 -9.18 -10.46 4.80
CA PRO A 36 -8.07 -9.53 4.67
C PRO A 36 -8.57 -8.09 4.88
N LEU A 37 -7.84 -7.31 5.68
CA LEU A 37 -8.19 -5.92 5.95
C LEU A 37 -8.37 -5.14 4.65
N ASN A 38 -9.44 -4.36 4.57
CA ASN A 38 -9.61 -3.41 3.48
C ASN A 38 -8.67 -2.19 3.66
N LYS A 39 -8.54 -1.38 2.62
CA LYS A 39 -7.62 -0.22 2.59
C LYS A 39 -7.84 0.77 3.74
N GLU A 40 -9.07 1.07 4.08
CA GLU A 40 -9.39 2.02 5.14
C GLU A 40 -9.05 1.45 6.53
N GLN A 41 -9.27 0.17 6.74
CA GLN A 41 -8.85 -0.53 7.96
C GLN A 41 -7.32 -0.56 8.08
N ILE A 42 -6.60 -0.78 6.96
CA ILE A 42 -5.14 -0.71 6.94
C ILE A 42 -4.66 0.71 7.27
N LYS A 43 -5.24 1.76 6.66
CA LYS A 43 -4.90 3.15 6.98
C LYS A 43 -5.11 3.45 8.46
N GLN A 44 -6.27 3.09 8.99
CA GLN A 44 -6.58 3.29 10.42
C GLN A 44 -5.57 2.55 11.30
N PHE A 45 -5.27 1.29 11.02
CA PHE A 45 -4.29 0.50 11.77
C PHE A 45 -2.91 1.17 11.74
N LEU A 46 -2.41 1.56 10.57
CA LEU A 46 -1.12 2.24 10.44
C LEU A 46 -1.08 3.57 11.21
N GLN A 47 -2.19 4.29 11.29
CA GLN A 47 -2.29 5.56 12.00
C GLN A 47 -2.40 5.43 13.51
N THR A 48 -3.04 4.38 14.02
CA THR A 48 -3.47 4.32 15.43
C THR A 48 -2.83 3.20 16.24
N ALA A 49 -2.41 2.07 15.60
CA ALA A 49 -1.85 0.94 16.32
C ALA A 49 -0.53 1.30 17.04
N ASP A 50 -0.28 0.69 18.17
CA ASP A 50 0.93 0.89 18.96
C ASP A 50 2.15 0.31 18.25
N ILE A 51 3.25 1.05 18.23
CA ILE A 51 4.53 0.55 17.71
C ILE A 51 5.23 -0.19 18.85
N ILE A 52 5.27 -1.52 18.76
CA ILE A 52 5.79 -2.38 19.82
C ILE A 52 7.22 -2.86 19.61
N LYS A 53 7.75 -2.74 18.37
CA LYS A 53 9.12 -3.12 18.01
C LYS A 53 9.62 -2.30 16.84
N SER A 54 10.92 -2.01 16.85
CA SER A 54 11.65 -1.34 15.76
C SER A 54 12.92 -2.11 15.44
N ARG A 55 13.27 -2.18 14.15
CA ARG A 55 14.52 -2.73 13.65
C ARG A 55 14.91 -2.08 12.33
N PRO A 56 16.20 -1.99 11.97
CA PRO A 56 16.61 -1.57 10.64
C PRO A 56 15.96 -2.45 9.56
N SER A 57 15.54 -1.84 8.46
CA SER A 57 15.13 -2.61 7.28
C SER A 57 16.37 -3.29 6.67
N PRO A 58 16.28 -4.54 6.20
CA PRO A 58 17.40 -5.18 5.52
C PRO A 58 17.65 -4.60 4.12
N ARG A 59 16.75 -3.75 3.61
CA ARG A 59 16.79 -3.15 2.27
C ARG A 59 16.59 -1.65 2.36
N GLY A 60 17.18 -0.93 1.40
CA GLY A 60 17.06 0.53 1.24
C GLY A 60 18.31 1.29 1.71
N ILE A 61 18.85 2.15 0.82
CA ILE A 61 20.05 2.97 1.07
C ILE A 61 19.78 4.04 2.13
N THR A 62 18.55 4.51 2.23
CA THR A 62 18.11 5.54 3.18
C THR A 62 17.82 5.01 4.58
N HIS A 63 18.19 3.74 4.84
CA HIS A 63 18.00 3.05 6.13
C HIS A 63 16.56 3.16 6.68
N PRO A 64 15.53 2.77 5.92
CA PRO A 64 14.19 2.72 6.43
C PRO A 64 14.10 1.77 7.63
N LEU A 65 13.15 1.99 8.51
CA LEU A 65 12.92 1.13 9.66
C LEU A 65 11.74 0.20 9.41
N ARG A 66 11.89 -1.04 9.85
CA ARG A 66 10.78 -1.98 9.93
C ARG A 66 10.20 -1.91 11.34
N LEU A 67 8.97 -1.41 11.45
CA LEU A 67 8.25 -1.27 12.70
C LEU A 67 7.21 -2.38 12.80
N THR A 68 7.09 -3.02 13.97
CA THR A 68 5.98 -3.93 14.26
C THR A 68 4.92 -3.16 15.04
N LEU A 69 3.70 -3.16 14.53
CA LEU A 69 2.55 -2.47 15.12
C LEU A 69 1.55 -3.48 15.66
N SER A 70 0.84 -3.11 16.75
CA SER A 70 -0.24 -3.92 17.31
C SER A 70 -1.37 -3.03 17.83
N ASN A 71 -2.62 -3.46 17.66
CA ASN A 71 -3.79 -2.86 18.28
C ASN A 71 -4.45 -3.81 19.30
N GLY A 72 -3.72 -4.86 19.73
CA GLY A 72 -4.22 -5.89 20.63
C GLY A 72 -4.94 -7.05 19.92
N THR A 73 -5.49 -6.84 18.73
CA THR A 73 -6.16 -7.88 17.92
C THR A 73 -5.28 -8.31 16.74
N ILE A 74 -4.70 -7.33 16.07
CA ILE A 74 -3.85 -7.52 14.89
C ILE A 74 -2.43 -7.08 15.24
N THR A 75 -1.45 -7.85 14.79
CA THR A 75 -0.04 -7.48 14.81
C THR A 75 0.50 -7.57 13.39
N HIS A 76 1.07 -6.47 12.88
CA HIS A 76 1.60 -6.42 11.52
C HIS A 76 2.81 -5.49 11.44
N ASP A 77 3.72 -5.78 10.50
CA ASP A 77 4.88 -4.94 10.26
C ASP A 77 4.56 -3.79 9.27
N ALA A 78 5.30 -2.72 9.38
CA ALA A 78 5.24 -1.57 8.47
C ALA A 78 6.64 -1.04 8.18
N SER A 79 6.82 -0.38 7.03
CA SER A 79 8.05 0.31 6.69
C SER A 79 7.92 1.80 7.03
N PHE A 80 8.84 2.32 7.82
CA PHE A 80 8.90 3.74 8.20
C PHE A 80 10.08 4.44 7.54
N GLN A 81 9.81 5.51 6.80
CA GLN A 81 10.82 6.32 6.11
C GLN A 81 10.65 7.80 6.47
N PRO A 82 11.54 8.39 7.29
CA PRO A 82 11.44 9.77 7.71
C PRO A 82 12.29 10.76 6.88
N ILE A 83 12.90 10.31 5.77
CA ILE A 83 13.76 11.17 4.95
C ILE A 83 12.99 12.36 4.38
N ASP A 84 13.53 13.55 4.48
CA ASP A 84 12.97 14.80 3.91
C ASP A 84 14.14 15.74 3.59
N GLU A 85 14.89 15.41 2.54
CA GLU A 85 16.07 16.15 2.10
C GLU A 85 15.80 16.95 0.83
N HIS A 86 16.29 18.21 0.82
CA HIS A 86 16.35 19.05 -0.38
C HIS A 86 17.74 19.69 -0.48
N LYS A 87 18.42 19.44 -1.60
CA LYS A 87 19.78 19.97 -1.86
C LYS A 87 19.81 20.64 -3.23
N PRO A 88 20.38 21.87 -3.35
CA PRO A 88 20.51 22.53 -4.66
C PRO A 88 21.29 21.68 -5.68
N LYS A 89 22.26 20.90 -5.17
CA LYS A 89 23.08 19.96 -5.94
C LYS A 89 23.39 18.74 -5.09
N MET A 90 23.34 17.57 -5.71
CA MET A 90 23.74 16.30 -5.13
C MET A 90 24.66 15.57 -6.10
N ASP A 91 25.83 15.18 -5.62
CA ASP A 91 26.69 14.26 -6.36
C ASP A 91 26.18 12.83 -6.12
N LEU A 92 25.73 12.19 -7.19
CA LEU A 92 25.24 10.80 -7.17
C LEU A 92 26.36 9.78 -7.38
N GLY A 93 27.61 10.22 -7.46
CA GLY A 93 28.77 9.40 -7.82
C GLY A 93 28.94 9.27 -9.34
N ASN A 94 30.13 8.79 -9.75
CA ASN A 94 30.49 8.57 -11.17
C ASN A 94 30.32 9.82 -12.07
N GLY A 95 30.51 11.03 -11.52
CA GLY A 95 30.37 12.29 -12.23
C GLY A 95 28.93 12.71 -12.54
N LYS A 96 27.94 12.04 -11.98
CA LYS A 96 26.53 12.42 -12.11
C LYS A 96 26.17 13.43 -11.03
N ILE A 97 25.83 14.65 -11.43
CA ILE A 97 25.32 15.70 -10.53
C ILE A 97 23.84 15.89 -10.82
N GLU A 98 23.02 15.77 -9.80
CA GLU A 98 21.60 16.13 -9.85
C GLU A 98 21.41 17.51 -9.24
N THR A 99 20.78 18.43 -9.99
CA THR A 99 20.37 19.75 -9.51
C THR A 99 18.94 19.69 -8.98
N ASP A 100 18.62 20.50 -7.96
CA ASP A 100 17.32 20.50 -7.28
C ASP A 100 16.95 19.08 -6.76
N PHE A 101 17.95 18.45 -6.11
CA PHE A 101 17.78 17.09 -5.57
C PHE A 101 16.76 17.12 -4.42
N VAL A 102 15.78 16.25 -4.50
CA VAL A 102 14.81 16.01 -3.42
C VAL A 102 14.67 14.52 -3.16
N ASP A 103 14.71 14.15 -1.89
CA ASP A 103 14.42 12.81 -1.38
C ASP A 103 13.48 12.98 -0.17
N SER A 104 12.18 12.75 -0.36
CA SER A 104 11.17 13.11 0.63
C SER A 104 10.12 12.03 0.84
N TYR A 105 9.90 11.66 2.11
CA TYR A 105 8.82 10.76 2.51
C TYR A 105 7.43 11.23 2.04
N LYS A 106 7.25 12.54 1.87
CA LYS A 106 6.00 13.17 1.44
C LYS A 106 5.57 12.65 0.06
N TYR A 107 6.54 12.36 -0.78
CA TYR A 107 6.29 11.90 -2.14
C TYR A 107 5.75 10.47 -2.19
N ASN A 108 6.12 9.61 -1.23
CA ASN A 108 5.50 8.29 -1.08
C ASN A 108 3.99 8.39 -0.83
N ILE A 109 3.60 9.32 0.07
CA ILE A 109 2.19 9.54 0.42
C ILE A 109 1.44 10.18 -0.75
N ALA A 110 2.05 11.19 -1.40
CA ALA A 110 1.47 11.85 -2.57
C ALA A 110 1.25 10.86 -3.74
N ALA A 111 2.23 9.98 -4.01
CA ALA A 111 2.11 8.95 -5.03
C ALA A 111 0.94 8.01 -4.73
N TYR A 112 0.80 7.53 -3.50
CA TYR A 112 -0.32 6.69 -3.09
C TYR A 112 -1.66 7.42 -3.28
N GLN A 113 -1.76 8.71 -2.89
CA GLN A 113 -2.97 9.51 -3.05
C GLN A 113 -3.36 9.73 -4.52
N ILE A 114 -2.38 9.93 -5.41
CA ILE A 114 -2.64 10.03 -6.86
C ILE A 114 -3.04 8.67 -7.43
N ALA A 115 -2.42 7.58 -6.98
CA ALA A 115 -2.81 6.23 -7.37
C ALA A 115 -4.26 5.92 -6.97
N GLU A 116 -4.73 6.40 -5.80
CA GLU A 116 -6.14 6.30 -5.39
C GLU A 116 -7.08 7.04 -6.36
N LEU A 117 -6.73 8.27 -6.79
CA LEU A 117 -7.53 9.02 -7.76
C LEU A 117 -7.63 8.30 -9.12
N LEU A 118 -6.58 7.59 -9.49
CA LEU A 118 -6.51 6.84 -10.75
C LEU A 118 -7.06 5.41 -10.64
N GLY A 119 -7.37 4.92 -9.42
CA GLY A 119 -7.84 3.56 -9.18
C GLY A 119 -6.77 2.48 -9.40
N VAL A 120 -5.50 2.84 -9.26
CA VAL A 120 -4.34 1.92 -9.38
C VAL A 120 -3.55 1.78 -8.08
N ASP A 121 -4.11 2.22 -6.96
CA ASP A 121 -3.50 2.15 -5.63
C ASP A 121 -3.21 0.72 -5.15
N TYR A 122 -3.86 -0.29 -5.72
CA TYR A 122 -3.57 -1.71 -5.45
C TYR A 122 -2.14 -2.13 -5.88
N MET A 123 -1.49 -1.37 -6.74
CA MET A 123 -0.08 -1.60 -7.13
C MET A 123 0.93 -0.90 -6.21
N LEU A 124 0.49 -0.24 -5.15
CA LEU A 124 1.32 0.35 -4.10
C LEU A 124 0.91 -0.22 -2.74
N PRO A 125 1.81 -0.29 -1.75
CA PRO A 125 1.37 -0.48 -0.37
C PRO A 125 0.55 0.73 0.10
N VAL A 126 -0.34 0.53 1.05
CA VAL A 126 -1.04 1.65 1.71
C VAL A 126 -0.02 2.50 2.45
N TYR A 127 0.00 3.81 2.18
CA TYR A 127 0.85 4.79 2.83
C TYR A 127 0.04 5.75 3.69
N VAL A 128 0.57 6.05 4.89
CA VAL A 128 0.08 7.12 5.77
C VAL A 128 1.25 7.97 6.28
N GLU A 129 0.95 9.18 6.76
CA GLU A 129 1.91 9.95 7.54
C GLU A 129 1.84 9.51 9.00
N ARG A 130 2.98 9.28 9.62
CA ARG A 130 3.09 8.95 11.04
C ARG A 130 4.27 9.66 11.68
N LYS A 131 4.08 10.10 12.93
CA LYS A 131 5.17 10.57 13.78
C LYS A 131 5.61 9.46 14.71
N TRP A 132 6.91 9.20 14.76
CA TRP A 132 7.52 8.22 15.65
C TRP A 132 8.91 8.67 16.10
N GLU A 133 9.24 8.54 17.40
CA GLU A 133 10.51 8.98 18.00
C GLU A 133 10.93 10.41 17.60
N GLY A 134 9.96 11.32 17.60
CA GLY A 134 10.21 12.73 17.26
C GLY A 134 10.32 13.04 15.77
N LYS A 135 10.39 12.05 14.88
CA LYS A 135 10.46 12.19 13.43
C LYS A 135 9.10 11.98 12.80
N THR A 136 8.76 12.78 11.79
CA THR A 136 7.61 12.55 10.92
C THR A 136 8.09 11.83 9.66
N GLY A 137 7.31 10.86 9.17
CA GLY A 137 7.69 10.08 8.00
C GLY A 137 6.50 9.39 7.34
N SER A 138 6.72 8.76 6.20
CA SER A 138 5.77 7.82 5.62
C SER A 138 5.86 6.48 6.33
N LEU A 139 4.69 5.93 6.64
CA LEU A 139 4.54 4.57 7.15
C LEU A 139 3.72 3.77 6.15
N SER A 140 4.28 2.67 5.64
CA SER A 140 3.62 1.83 4.65
C SER A 140 3.42 0.41 5.14
N TRP A 141 2.32 -0.21 4.70
CA TRP A 141 2.00 -1.61 4.98
C TRP A 141 3.10 -2.53 4.47
N TRP A 142 3.61 -3.43 5.32
CA TRP A 142 4.64 -4.38 4.91
C TRP A 142 4.04 -5.47 4.03
N LEU A 143 4.57 -5.61 2.80
CA LEU A 143 4.06 -6.52 1.80
C LEU A 143 4.64 -7.94 1.94
N PRO A 144 3.89 -9.00 1.60
CA PRO A 144 4.35 -10.39 1.59
C PRO A 144 5.19 -10.69 0.34
N VAL A 145 6.39 -10.13 0.27
CA VAL A 145 7.28 -10.17 -0.89
C VAL A 145 7.99 -11.51 -1.00
N LYS A 146 7.99 -12.09 -2.21
CA LYS A 146 8.80 -13.25 -2.60
C LYS A 146 10.21 -12.82 -3.01
N MET A 147 10.31 -11.80 -3.90
CA MET A 147 11.56 -11.26 -4.43
C MET A 147 11.31 -9.85 -4.98
N ASP A 148 12.35 -9.12 -5.34
CA ASP A 148 12.24 -7.93 -6.19
C ASP A 148 12.60 -8.26 -7.65
N ASP A 149 12.35 -7.31 -8.56
CA ASP A 149 12.59 -7.50 -10.00
C ASP A 149 14.09 -7.56 -10.35
N ALA A 150 14.97 -6.96 -9.52
CA ALA A 150 16.42 -7.11 -9.69
C ALA A 150 16.85 -8.56 -9.42
N GLU A 151 16.39 -9.15 -8.32
CA GLU A 151 16.63 -10.54 -7.98
C GLU A 151 16.04 -11.50 -9.03
N ARG A 152 14.81 -11.22 -9.50
CA ARG A 152 14.17 -11.98 -10.58
C ARG A 152 15.02 -11.97 -11.84
N PHE A 153 15.50 -10.80 -12.24
CA PHE A 153 16.32 -10.62 -13.44
C PHE A 153 17.68 -11.32 -13.32
N GLU A 154 18.36 -11.16 -12.17
CA GLU A 154 19.64 -11.81 -11.89
C GLU A 154 19.52 -13.34 -11.95
N LYS A 155 18.47 -13.89 -11.33
CA LYS A 155 18.19 -15.33 -11.31
C LYS A 155 17.54 -15.86 -12.58
N LYS A 156 17.24 -15.01 -13.56
CA LYS A 156 16.55 -15.35 -14.82
C LYS A 156 15.26 -16.11 -14.60
N ILE A 157 14.48 -15.69 -13.60
CA ILE A 157 13.19 -16.31 -13.30
C ILE A 157 12.12 -15.68 -14.20
N GLU A 158 11.48 -16.51 -15.03
CA GLU A 158 10.39 -16.05 -15.89
C GLU A 158 9.04 -16.06 -15.15
N PRO A 159 8.17 -15.06 -15.39
CA PRO A 159 6.82 -15.08 -14.86
C PRO A 159 6.00 -16.21 -15.48
N PRO A 160 5.11 -16.87 -14.74
CA PRO A 160 4.28 -17.97 -15.26
C PRO A 160 3.29 -17.52 -16.34
N ASP A 161 2.93 -16.24 -16.34
CA ASP A 161 2.05 -15.59 -17.31
C ASP A 161 2.68 -14.27 -17.75
N ALA A 162 3.30 -14.30 -18.91
CA ALA A 162 4.03 -13.14 -19.47
C ALA A 162 3.09 -11.97 -19.79
N ASP A 163 1.84 -12.24 -20.21
CA ASP A 163 0.90 -11.18 -20.54
C ASP A 163 0.43 -10.45 -19.28
N LYS A 164 0.06 -11.17 -18.22
CA LYS A 164 -0.28 -10.57 -16.93
C LYS A 164 0.89 -9.79 -16.34
N TRP A 165 2.10 -10.33 -16.42
CA TRP A 165 3.31 -9.62 -16.01
C TRP A 165 3.49 -8.30 -16.77
N ASN A 166 3.42 -8.36 -18.11
CA ASN A 166 3.58 -7.17 -18.95
C ASN A 166 2.51 -6.12 -18.68
N GLN A 167 1.25 -6.52 -18.47
CA GLN A 167 0.17 -5.60 -18.13
C GLN A 167 0.42 -4.86 -16.80
N GLN A 168 0.93 -5.56 -15.77
CA GLN A 168 1.32 -4.92 -14.52
C GLN A 168 2.48 -3.92 -14.73
N MET A 169 3.51 -4.33 -15.48
CA MET A 169 4.66 -3.47 -15.77
C MET A 169 4.30 -2.26 -16.65
N PHE A 170 3.34 -2.38 -17.58
CA PHE A 170 2.84 -1.23 -18.35
C PHE A 170 2.15 -0.21 -17.44
N ARG A 171 1.32 -0.63 -16.48
CA ARG A 171 0.70 0.28 -15.52
C ARG A 171 1.74 1.01 -14.67
N ILE A 172 2.74 0.29 -14.16
CA ILE A 172 3.83 0.88 -13.39
C ILE A 172 4.56 1.94 -14.22
N ARG A 173 4.94 1.64 -15.47
CA ARG A 173 5.64 2.59 -16.34
C ARG A 173 4.83 3.85 -16.63
N VAL A 174 3.52 3.72 -16.84
CA VAL A 174 2.63 4.89 -17.03
C VAL A 174 2.61 5.73 -15.75
N PHE A 175 2.53 5.11 -14.58
CA PHE A 175 2.51 5.79 -13.31
C PHE A 175 3.86 6.45 -12.98
N ASP A 176 4.98 5.76 -13.16
CA ASP A 176 6.32 6.31 -12.95
C ASP A 176 6.57 7.55 -13.83
N GLU A 177 6.10 7.54 -15.09
CA GLU A 177 6.16 8.73 -15.97
C GLU A 177 5.27 9.87 -15.47
N LEU A 178 4.06 9.57 -15.00
CA LEU A 178 3.12 10.56 -14.47
C LEU A 178 3.70 11.28 -13.27
N VAL A 179 4.23 10.54 -12.29
CA VAL A 179 4.79 11.10 -11.06
C VAL A 179 6.23 11.58 -11.23
N TYR A 180 6.84 11.35 -12.39
CA TYR A 180 8.24 11.68 -12.68
C TYR A 180 9.20 11.07 -11.67
N ASP A 181 9.16 9.76 -11.53
CA ASP A 181 10.09 9.08 -10.66
C ASP A 181 11.52 9.13 -11.24
N THR A 182 12.47 9.68 -10.47
CA THR A 182 13.86 9.82 -10.93
C THR A 182 14.73 8.62 -10.58
N ASP A 183 14.22 7.68 -9.78
CA ASP A 183 14.92 6.47 -9.33
C ASP A 183 14.10 5.18 -9.57
N PRO A 184 13.73 4.87 -10.83
CA PRO A 184 12.93 3.70 -11.15
C PRO A 184 13.79 2.43 -11.18
N ASN A 185 14.47 2.11 -10.07
CA ASN A 185 15.30 0.91 -10.01
C ASN A 185 14.48 -0.36 -9.78
N LEU A 186 15.02 -1.51 -10.22
CA LEU A 186 14.31 -2.78 -10.17
C LEU A 186 14.10 -3.31 -8.74
N THR A 187 14.89 -2.85 -7.75
CA THR A 187 14.71 -3.24 -6.34
C THR A 187 13.46 -2.61 -5.72
N ASN A 188 12.91 -1.57 -6.36
CA ASN A 188 11.66 -0.91 -5.96
C ASN A 188 10.41 -1.52 -6.63
N VAL A 189 10.58 -2.57 -7.42
CA VAL A 189 9.51 -3.40 -7.99
C VAL A 189 9.46 -4.71 -7.22
N LEU A 190 8.46 -4.88 -6.36
CA LEU A 190 8.33 -6.02 -5.48
C LEU A 190 7.34 -7.03 -6.06
N ILE A 191 7.65 -8.33 -5.91
CA ILE A 191 6.89 -9.44 -6.50
C ILE A 191 6.37 -10.33 -5.37
N GLY A 192 5.05 -10.55 -5.34
CA GLY A 192 4.38 -11.45 -4.40
C GLY A 192 4.50 -12.92 -4.78
N GLN A 193 4.01 -13.80 -3.89
CA GLN A 193 4.00 -15.24 -4.13
C GLN A 193 3.12 -15.62 -5.34
N ASP A 194 2.06 -14.87 -5.57
CA ASP A 194 1.09 -15.00 -6.66
C ASP A 194 1.46 -14.20 -7.92
N TRP A 195 2.66 -13.64 -7.96
CA TRP A 195 3.15 -12.76 -9.03
C TRP A 195 2.43 -11.39 -9.14
N THR A 196 1.71 -11.00 -8.09
CA THR A 196 1.29 -9.61 -7.95
C THR A 196 2.52 -8.70 -7.84
N VAL A 197 2.50 -7.59 -8.56
CA VAL A 197 3.61 -6.64 -8.59
C VAL A 197 3.23 -5.37 -7.85
N TRP A 198 4.08 -4.93 -6.92
CA TRP A 198 3.95 -3.65 -6.25
C TRP A 198 5.13 -2.74 -6.58
N ARG A 199 4.85 -1.46 -6.74
CA ARG A 199 5.84 -0.40 -6.88
C ARG A 199 5.96 0.35 -5.55
N VAL A 200 7.17 0.49 -5.06
CA VAL A 200 7.48 1.14 -3.77
C VAL A 200 8.55 2.22 -3.96
N ASP A 201 8.70 3.08 -2.94
CA ASP A 201 9.74 4.11 -2.86
C ASP A 201 9.68 5.16 -4.00
N PHE A 202 8.74 6.08 -3.82
CA PHE A 202 8.60 7.28 -4.66
C PHE A 202 9.25 8.51 -4.06
N SER A 203 10.14 8.37 -3.07
CA SER A 203 10.74 9.49 -2.34
C SER A 203 11.50 10.48 -3.24
N ARG A 204 11.86 10.05 -4.45
CA ARG A 204 12.56 10.86 -5.47
C ARG A 204 11.67 11.23 -6.68
N ALA A 205 10.35 11.13 -6.54
CA ALA A 205 9.39 11.53 -7.57
C ALA A 205 9.11 13.04 -7.60
N PHE A 206 8.09 13.46 -8.34
CA PHE A 206 7.46 14.78 -8.35
C PHE A 206 8.39 15.96 -8.72
N ARG A 207 9.28 15.78 -9.70
CA ARG A 207 10.01 16.93 -10.23
C ARG A 207 9.05 17.90 -10.94
N LYS A 208 9.39 19.20 -10.93
CA LYS A 208 8.63 20.27 -11.59
C LYS A 208 8.64 20.18 -13.12
N SER A 209 9.47 19.29 -13.68
CA SER A 209 9.55 19.06 -15.13
C SER A 209 8.18 18.70 -15.73
N LYS A 210 7.86 19.31 -16.83
CA LYS A 210 6.66 19.05 -17.63
C LYS A 210 6.90 18.00 -18.72
N GLU A 211 8.14 17.54 -18.88
CA GLU A 211 8.52 16.55 -19.89
C GLU A 211 8.38 15.14 -19.38
N LEU A 212 8.18 14.17 -20.27
CA LEU A 212 8.26 12.75 -19.96
C LEU A 212 9.73 12.31 -19.98
N ARG A 213 10.13 11.41 -19.08
CA ARG A 213 11.50 10.88 -19.02
C ARG A 213 11.74 9.76 -20.01
N GLY A 214 10.78 8.88 -20.15
CA GLY A 214 10.87 7.64 -20.91
C GLY A 214 9.67 7.41 -21.83
N GLU A 215 9.21 8.44 -22.56
CA GLU A 215 8.05 8.36 -23.45
C GLU A 215 8.04 7.14 -24.37
N LYS A 216 9.23 6.67 -24.83
CA LYS A 216 9.37 5.47 -25.65
C LYS A 216 8.89 4.18 -24.98
N ASN A 217 8.84 4.15 -23.66
CA ASN A 217 8.39 3.01 -22.86
C ASN A 217 6.86 2.96 -22.72
N LEU A 218 6.15 4.01 -23.12
CA LEU A 218 4.69 4.10 -23.14
C LEU A 218 4.16 3.44 -24.41
N VAL A 219 4.00 2.13 -24.39
CA VAL A 219 3.63 1.32 -25.57
C VAL A 219 2.22 0.73 -25.48
N LYS A 220 1.77 0.38 -24.26
CA LYS A 220 0.41 -0.10 -23.95
C LYS A 220 -0.07 0.51 -22.63
N CYS A 221 -1.39 0.62 -22.47
CA CYS A 221 -2.01 1.17 -21.26
C CYS A 221 -3.21 0.34 -20.84
N ASP A 222 -3.40 0.22 -19.54
CA ASP A 222 -4.65 -0.26 -18.98
C ASP A 222 -5.79 0.68 -19.37
N ARG A 223 -6.90 0.14 -19.87
CA ARG A 223 -8.05 0.92 -20.35
C ARG A 223 -8.64 1.81 -19.27
N GLN A 224 -8.82 1.27 -18.06
CA GLN A 224 -9.42 2.04 -16.96
C GLN A 224 -8.48 3.17 -16.51
N LEU A 225 -7.17 2.89 -16.42
CA LEU A 225 -6.17 3.91 -16.12
C LEU A 225 -6.17 5.02 -17.18
N PHE A 226 -6.26 4.67 -18.47
CA PHE A 226 -6.31 5.66 -19.55
C PHE A 226 -7.55 6.57 -19.44
N GLU A 227 -8.73 6.00 -19.16
CA GLU A 227 -9.95 6.80 -18.94
C GLU A 227 -9.83 7.71 -17.72
N LYS A 228 -9.24 7.22 -16.62
CA LYS A 228 -8.97 8.01 -15.43
C LYS A 228 -7.99 9.15 -15.70
N LEU A 229 -6.93 8.89 -16.48
CA LEU A 229 -5.99 9.95 -16.87
C LEU A 229 -6.66 11.05 -17.69
N LYS A 230 -7.56 10.73 -18.63
CA LYS A 230 -8.30 11.73 -19.42
C LYS A 230 -9.19 12.62 -18.56
N THR A 231 -9.72 12.10 -17.46
CA THR A 231 -10.70 12.81 -16.61
C THR A 231 -10.09 13.41 -15.34
N LEU A 232 -8.83 13.10 -15.01
CA LEU A 232 -8.14 13.61 -13.83
C LEU A 232 -8.06 15.14 -13.85
N LYS A 233 -8.48 15.80 -12.78
CA LYS A 233 -8.49 17.27 -12.70
C LYS A 233 -7.40 17.81 -11.77
N ALA A 234 -6.90 18.99 -12.09
CA ALA A 234 -5.84 19.65 -11.32
C ALA A 234 -6.26 20.00 -9.89
N ASP A 235 -7.50 20.42 -9.70
CA ASP A 235 -8.06 20.73 -8.38
C ASP A 235 -8.22 19.49 -7.51
N GLU A 236 -8.61 18.34 -8.08
CA GLU A 236 -8.68 17.06 -7.36
C GLU A 236 -7.30 16.62 -6.89
N VAL A 237 -6.28 16.70 -7.76
CA VAL A 237 -4.90 16.38 -7.40
C VAL A 237 -4.39 17.34 -6.34
N ALA A 238 -4.60 18.67 -6.53
CA ALA A 238 -4.13 19.69 -5.59
C ALA A 238 -4.78 19.52 -4.21
N GLU A 239 -6.08 19.30 -4.13
CA GLU A 239 -6.77 19.09 -2.85
C GLU A 239 -6.34 17.81 -2.15
N LYS A 240 -6.24 16.70 -2.90
CA LYS A 240 -5.85 15.41 -2.36
C LYS A 240 -4.42 15.41 -1.81
N THR A 241 -3.50 16.12 -2.49
CA THR A 241 -2.06 16.13 -2.16
C THR A 241 -1.57 17.40 -1.48
N LYS A 242 -2.45 18.33 -1.09
CA LYS A 242 -2.13 19.68 -0.57
C LYS A 242 -1.11 19.74 0.57
N ARG A 243 -0.96 18.65 1.35
CA ARG A 243 0.01 18.57 2.46
C ARG A 243 1.39 18.14 2.01
N TYR A 244 1.52 17.60 0.80
CA TYR A 244 2.71 16.87 0.36
C TYR A 244 3.32 17.42 -0.92
N LEU A 245 2.52 18.02 -1.80
CA LEU A 245 2.99 18.60 -3.05
C LEU A 245 2.79 20.10 -3.09
N THR A 246 3.75 20.79 -3.72
CA THR A 246 3.63 22.20 -4.09
C THR A 246 2.77 22.36 -5.34
N LYS A 247 2.31 23.59 -5.60
CA LYS A 247 1.56 23.94 -6.82
C LYS A 247 2.35 23.62 -8.09
N ASP A 248 3.66 23.83 -8.09
CA ASP A 248 4.50 23.58 -9.28
C ASP A 248 4.68 22.10 -9.56
N GLU A 249 4.75 21.26 -8.52
CA GLU A 249 4.79 19.80 -8.66
C GLU A 249 3.47 19.27 -9.20
N VAL A 250 2.33 19.77 -8.70
CA VAL A 250 1.00 19.45 -9.26
C VAL A 250 0.90 19.87 -10.72
N ASN A 251 1.35 21.08 -11.08
CA ASN A 251 1.40 21.55 -12.46
C ASN A 251 2.26 20.62 -13.34
N GLY A 252 3.38 20.13 -12.81
CA GLY A 252 4.21 19.14 -13.47
C GLY A 252 3.47 17.83 -13.76
N VAL A 253 2.78 17.28 -12.74
CA VAL A 253 1.94 16.08 -12.87
C VAL A 253 0.90 16.25 -13.97
N MET A 254 0.17 17.38 -13.95
CA MET A 254 -0.90 17.63 -14.94
C MET A 254 -0.37 17.79 -16.36
N ALA A 255 0.76 18.47 -16.55
CA ALA A 255 1.37 18.60 -17.86
C ALA A 255 1.86 17.25 -18.42
N ARG A 256 2.40 16.39 -17.58
CA ARG A 256 2.79 15.02 -17.96
C ARG A 256 1.56 14.15 -18.24
N ARG A 257 0.47 14.28 -17.44
CA ARG A 257 -0.80 13.64 -17.71
C ARG A 257 -1.28 13.94 -19.13
N ASP A 258 -1.27 15.23 -19.55
CA ASP A 258 -1.69 15.63 -20.88
C ASP A 258 -0.82 14.99 -21.98
N LYS A 259 0.50 14.94 -21.78
CA LYS A 259 1.43 14.29 -22.71
C LYS A 259 1.23 12.78 -22.80
N ILE A 260 0.98 12.10 -21.66
CA ILE A 260 0.69 10.67 -21.63
C ILE A 260 -0.60 10.37 -22.40
N VAL A 261 -1.65 11.17 -22.16
CA VAL A 261 -2.93 11.03 -22.89
C VAL A 261 -2.74 11.24 -24.38
N ALA A 262 -2.07 12.32 -24.79
CA ALA A 262 -1.80 12.61 -26.20
C ALA A 262 -0.97 11.49 -26.88
N LYS A 263 0.03 10.94 -26.17
CA LYS A 263 0.83 9.81 -26.64
C LYS A 263 -0.02 8.58 -26.93
N PHE A 264 -0.88 8.17 -25.99
CA PHE A 264 -1.74 7.00 -26.21
C PHE A 264 -2.81 7.26 -27.28
N GLN A 265 -3.38 8.46 -27.36
CA GLN A 265 -4.29 8.83 -28.45
C GLN A 265 -3.62 8.70 -29.82
N SER A 266 -2.37 9.16 -29.95
CA SER A 266 -1.59 9.01 -31.19
C SER A 266 -1.32 7.54 -31.51
N LEU A 267 -0.96 6.72 -30.53
CA LEU A 267 -0.74 5.29 -30.73
C LEU A 267 -2.02 4.56 -31.13
N ILE A 268 -3.15 4.90 -30.53
CA ILE A 268 -4.48 4.36 -30.86
C ILE A 268 -4.85 4.70 -32.31
N ALA A 269 -4.63 5.96 -32.75
CA ALA A 269 -4.90 6.38 -34.11
C ALA A 269 -4.04 5.65 -35.15
N GLN A 270 -2.81 5.28 -34.79
CA GLN A 270 -1.86 4.60 -35.68
C GLN A 270 -2.07 3.09 -35.76
N LYS A 271 -2.38 2.45 -34.62
CA LYS A 271 -2.36 0.98 -34.49
C LYS A 271 -3.71 0.37 -34.13
N GLY A 272 -4.70 1.20 -33.81
CA GLY A 272 -6.01 0.75 -33.31
C GLY A 272 -6.03 0.57 -31.79
N GLU A 273 -7.21 0.77 -31.23
CA GLU A 273 -7.43 0.77 -29.77
C GLU A 273 -7.12 -0.60 -29.14
N LYS A 274 -7.54 -1.70 -29.76
CA LYS A 274 -7.34 -3.06 -29.25
C LYS A 274 -5.86 -3.46 -29.11
N GLU A 275 -4.97 -2.84 -29.90
CA GLU A 275 -3.54 -3.13 -29.84
C GLU A 275 -2.87 -2.36 -28.68
N ILE A 276 -3.43 -1.22 -28.29
CA ILE A 276 -2.82 -0.29 -27.34
C ILE A 276 -3.45 -0.41 -25.94
N LEU A 277 -4.78 -0.59 -25.86
CA LEU A 277 -5.49 -0.68 -24.58
C LEU A 277 -5.90 -2.12 -24.30
N TYR A 278 -5.52 -2.61 -23.11
CA TYR A 278 -5.90 -3.93 -22.57
C TYR A 278 -6.85 -3.82 -21.39
#